data_ecd1ead0d2124d4c3a6ef470fa35b145
#
_entry.id   ecd1ead0d2124d4c3a6ef470fa35b145
#
_cell.length_a   1.000
_cell.length_b   1.000
_cell.length_c   1.000
_cell.angle_alpha   90.00
_cell.angle_beta   90.00
_cell.angle_gamma   90.00
#
_symmetry.space_group_name_H-M   'P 1'
#
loop_
_entity.id
_entity.type
_entity.pdbx_description
1 polymer ?
#
loop_
_entity_poly.entity_id
_entity_poly.type
_entity_poly.pdbx_seq_one_letter_code
_entity_poly.pdbx_strand_id
1 'polypeptide(L)'
;MSIWRDFIKTCKEKDPYKVTMGLTDLGMALIRAQPSVAPVIRLANDLLCQVETMAVSDVWFTSILRKAVEYEAFSKTALNKLIRFAKRLLNFSGLVLTYSYSSVVTQSILAAKRAGMKFGVMTSEARPANEGQMTAGMLAKTGINVQYMTDVGLLSSIATASVVLLGADAILPEAVVNKIGSRLIIEKARSCGVPVYVLTMTNKFLPRSLLPFFEIQDKNPQEIWSKAPKSVTPQNRYFDQTPMEMITGMITEEGMVRPETLPGFLHQINLSEKLKQRLRN
;
A
#
# COMPACT_ATOMS: atom_id res chain seq x y z
N MET A 1 7.36 -7.00 -10.57
CA MET A 1 7.56 -8.47 -10.78
C MET A 1 7.95 -8.82 -12.22
N SER A 2 7.23 -8.37 -13.26
CA SER A 2 7.60 -8.69 -14.66
C SER A 2 9.05 -8.31 -14.96
N ILE A 3 9.51 -7.13 -14.57
CA ILE A 3 10.88 -6.64 -14.82
C ILE A 3 11.95 -7.59 -14.24
N TRP A 4 11.76 -8.09 -13.00
CA TRP A 4 12.68 -9.06 -12.40
C TRP A 4 12.71 -10.38 -13.14
N ARG A 5 11.52 -10.90 -13.49
CA ARG A 5 11.38 -12.14 -14.26
C ARG A 5 12.03 -12.01 -15.65
N ASP A 6 11.82 -10.88 -16.31
CA ASP A 6 12.35 -10.62 -17.64
C ASP A 6 13.88 -10.45 -17.59
N PHE A 7 14.40 -9.76 -16.57
CA PHE A 7 15.84 -9.68 -16.32
C PHE A 7 16.45 -11.09 -16.16
N ILE A 8 15.87 -11.95 -15.31
CA ILE A 8 16.39 -13.31 -15.09
C ILE A 8 16.33 -14.14 -16.38
N LYS A 9 15.22 -14.04 -17.15
CA LYS A 9 15.06 -14.80 -18.42
C LYS A 9 16.03 -14.36 -19.51
N THR A 10 16.33 -13.07 -19.58
CA THR A 10 17.20 -12.50 -20.64
C THR A 10 18.67 -12.45 -20.25
N CYS A 11 18.97 -12.70 -18.98
CA CYS A 11 20.35 -12.70 -18.48
C CYS A 11 21.17 -13.81 -19.11
N LYS A 12 22.20 -13.44 -19.86
CA LYS A 12 23.16 -14.37 -20.48
C LYS A 12 24.28 -14.78 -19.53
N GLU A 13 24.49 -14.02 -18.47
CA GLU A 13 25.48 -14.31 -17.43
C GLU A 13 25.09 -15.57 -16.66
N LYS A 14 26.07 -16.43 -16.40
CA LYS A 14 25.90 -17.70 -15.67
C LYS A 14 26.57 -17.69 -14.30
N ASP A 15 27.45 -16.72 -14.04
CA ASP A 15 28.09 -16.56 -12.76
C ASP A 15 27.08 -16.07 -11.70
N PRO A 16 26.77 -16.86 -10.66
CA PRO A 16 25.80 -16.51 -9.64
C PRO A 16 26.13 -15.18 -8.93
N TYR A 17 27.40 -14.89 -8.73
CA TYR A 17 27.84 -13.63 -8.10
C TYR A 17 27.46 -12.42 -8.97
N LYS A 18 27.81 -12.45 -10.25
CA LYS A 18 27.48 -11.37 -11.19
C LYS A 18 25.99 -11.18 -11.39
N VAL A 19 25.23 -12.29 -11.43
CA VAL A 19 23.78 -12.22 -11.51
C VAL A 19 23.17 -11.61 -10.26
N THR A 20 23.65 -12.00 -9.08
CA THR A 20 23.19 -11.40 -7.81
C THR A 20 23.49 -9.90 -7.76
N MET A 21 24.66 -9.48 -8.26
CA MET A 21 24.98 -8.05 -8.37
C MET A 21 24.02 -7.33 -9.34
N GLY A 22 23.76 -7.90 -10.50
CA GLY A 22 22.78 -7.35 -11.47
C GLY A 22 21.36 -7.25 -10.90
N LEU A 23 20.92 -8.25 -10.12
CA LEU A 23 19.65 -8.20 -9.40
C LEU A 23 19.64 -7.11 -8.32
N THR A 24 20.75 -6.93 -7.62
CA THR A 24 20.91 -5.86 -6.61
C THR A 24 20.80 -4.48 -7.26
N ASP A 25 21.50 -4.28 -8.37
CA ASP A 25 21.49 -3.01 -9.11
C ASP A 25 20.09 -2.71 -9.67
N LEU A 26 19.41 -3.73 -10.20
CA LEU A 26 18.01 -3.61 -10.65
C LEU A 26 17.08 -3.24 -9.49
N GLY A 27 17.22 -3.91 -8.33
CA GLY A 27 16.45 -3.61 -7.13
C GLY A 27 16.64 -2.17 -6.68
N MET A 28 17.89 -1.70 -6.63
CA MET A 28 18.21 -0.31 -6.27
C MET A 28 17.68 0.69 -7.28
N ALA A 29 17.75 0.39 -8.58
CA ALA A 29 17.18 1.25 -9.63
C ALA A 29 15.66 1.39 -9.49
N LEU A 30 14.94 0.29 -9.21
CA LEU A 30 13.50 0.30 -8.96
C LEU A 30 13.13 1.10 -7.70
N ILE A 31 13.88 0.93 -6.62
CA ILE A 31 13.68 1.67 -5.37
C ILE A 31 13.88 3.18 -5.61
N ARG A 32 14.96 3.57 -6.28
CA ARG A 32 15.23 4.99 -6.61
C ARG A 32 14.17 5.60 -7.52
N ALA A 33 13.63 4.82 -8.46
CA ALA A 33 12.56 5.27 -9.34
C ALA A 33 11.22 5.46 -8.61
N GLN A 34 10.99 4.72 -7.52
CA GLN A 34 9.73 4.70 -6.77
C GLN A 34 9.96 4.61 -5.24
N PRO A 35 10.66 5.58 -4.63
CA PRO A 35 11.06 5.48 -3.22
C PRO A 35 9.89 5.59 -2.24
N SER A 36 8.74 6.12 -2.68
CA SER A 36 7.52 6.20 -1.86
C SER A 36 6.64 4.93 -1.94
N VAL A 37 7.07 3.90 -2.69
CA VAL A 37 6.25 2.68 -2.92
C VAL A 37 6.81 1.51 -2.12
N ALA A 38 6.32 1.32 -0.91
CA ALA A 38 6.77 0.25 0.01
C ALA A 38 6.80 -1.15 -0.62
N PRO A 39 5.81 -1.59 -1.44
CA PRO A 39 5.87 -2.89 -2.10
C PRO A 39 7.07 -3.08 -3.02
N VAL A 40 7.62 -2.03 -3.61
CA VAL A 40 8.82 -2.12 -4.45
C VAL A 40 10.06 -2.40 -3.60
N ILE A 41 10.18 -1.70 -2.47
CA ILE A 41 11.27 -1.89 -1.51
C ILE A 41 11.22 -3.31 -0.94
N ARG A 42 10.03 -3.76 -0.50
CA ARG A 42 9.83 -5.10 0.05
C ARG A 42 10.12 -6.19 -0.97
N LEU A 43 9.63 -6.03 -2.20
CA LEU A 43 9.89 -6.98 -3.28
C LEU A 43 11.40 -7.13 -3.54
N ALA A 44 12.13 -6.01 -3.67
CA ALA A 44 13.57 -6.03 -3.88
C ALA A 44 14.28 -6.72 -2.71
N ASN A 45 13.93 -6.35 -1.48
CA ASN A 45 14.49 -6.96 -0.27
C ASN A 45 14.23 -8.47 -0.20
N ASP A 46 12.97 -8.87 -0.33
CA ASP A 46 12.56 -10.26 -0.13
C ASP A 46 13.15 -11.20 -1.18
N LEU A 47 13.25 -10.75 -2.44
CA LEU A 47 13.90 -11.51 -3.50
C LEU A 47 15.41 -11.63 -3.30
N LEU A 48 16.08 -10.55 -2.87
CA LEU A 48 17.52 -10.61 -2.58
C LEU A 48 17.82 -11.49 -1.37
N CYS A 49 17.02 -11.42 -0.29
CA CYS A 49 17.14 -12.34 0.84
C CYS A 49 17.03 -13.80 0.39
N GLN A 50 16.10 -14.10 -0.52
CA GLN A 50 15.96 -15.47 -1.05
C GLN A 50 17.18 -15.88 -1.87
N VAL A 51 17.68 -15.00 -2.75
CA VAL A 51 18.89 -15.28 -3.56
C VAL A 51 20.11 -15.53 -2.67
N GLU A 52 20.28 -14.77 -1.60
CA GLU A 52 21.38 -14.87 -0.64
C GLU A 52 21.37 -16.19 0.15
N THR A 53 20.19 -16.75 0.41
CA THR A 53 20.05 -18.00 1.17
C THR A 53 20.07 -19.26 0.29
N MET A 54 20.03 -19.11 -1.04
CA MET A 54 20.03 -20.26 -1.96
C MET A 54 21.44 -20.80 -2.19
N ALA A 55 21.60 -22.10 -1.99
CA ALA A 55 22.83 -22.78 -2.40
C ALA A 55 23.04 -22.69 -3.91
N VAL A 56 24.26 -22.35 -4.33
CA VAL A 56 24.65 -22.35 -5.73
C VAL A 56 24.69 -23.78 -6.24
N SER A 57 23.88 -24.06 -7.29
CA SER A 57 23.74 -25.37 -7.92
C SER A 57 23.34 -25.19 -9.39
N ASP A 58 23.35 -26.27 -10.16
CA ASP A 58 22.96 -26.25 -11.58
C ASP A 58 21.52 -25.76 -11.80
N VAL A 59 20.67 -25.88 -10.77
CA VAL A 59 19.27 -25.42 -10.81
C VAL A 59 19.05 -24.03 -10.17
N TRP A 60 20.12 -23.36 -9.74
CA TRP A 60 20.02 -22.09 -9.03
C TRP A 60 19.22 -21.02 -9.80
N PHE A 61 19.50 -20.87 -11.10
CA PHE A 61 18.81 -19.93 -11.98
C PHE A 61 17.31 -20.21 -12.12
N THR A 62 16.95 -21.47 -12.34
CA THR A 62 15.55 -21.88 -12.45
C THR A 62 14.83 -21.72 -11.12
N SER A 63 15.54 -21.88 -10.00
CA SER A 63 14.99 -21.68 -8.67
C SER A 63 14.67 -20.22 -8.37
N ILE A 64 15.52 -19.27 -8.76
CA ILE A 64 15.22 -17.82 -8.64
C ILE A 64 14.01 -17.44 -9.48
N LEU A 65 13.96 -17.91 -10.74
CA LEU A 65 12.82 -17.64 -11.61
C LEU A 65 11.52 -18.20 -11.02
N ARG A 66 11.56 -19.43 -10.50
CA ARG A 66 10.42 -20.03 -9.80
C ARG A 66 9.96 -19.20 -8.61
N LYS A 67 10.89 -18.70 -7.78
CA LYS A 67 10.57 -17.84 -6.63
C LYS A 67 9.89 -16.54 -7.05
N ALA A 68 10.33 -15.91 -8.14
CA ALA A 68 9.69 -14.73 -8.67
C ALA A 68 8.24 -15.01 -9.13
N VAL A 69 7.98 -16.17 -9.74
CA VAL A 69 6.62 -16.60 -10.15
C VAL A 69 5.76 -16.93 -8.92
N GLU A 70 6.30 -17.64 -7.94
CA GLU A 70 5.62 -17.96 -6.68
C GLU A 70 5.19 -16.69 -5.93
N TYR A 71 6.04 -15.65 -5.89
CA TYR A 71 5.70 -14.37 -5.27
C TYR A 71 4.52 -13.68 -5.97
N GLU A 72 4.45 -13.73 -7.30
CA GLU A 72 3.33 -13.18 -8.07
C GLU A 72 2.02 -13.94 -7.78
N ALA A 73 2.06 -15.26 -7.74
CA ALA A 73 0.91 -16.10 -7.40
C ALA A 73 0.45 -15.88 -5.95
N PHE A 74 1.41 -15.78 -5.01
CA PHE A 74 1.13 -15.47 -3.61
C PHE A 74 0.38 -14.14 -3.46
N SER A 75 0.80 -13.09 -4.17
CA SER A 75 0.15 -11.77 -4.09
C SER A 75 -1.34 -11.82 -4.46
N LYS A 76 -1.73 -12.62 -5.46
CA LYS A 76 -3.14 -12.80 -5.84
C LYS A 76 -3.93 -13.56 -4.76
N THR A 77 -3.33 -14.60 -4.21
CA THR A 77 -3.94 -15.40 -3.13
C THR A 77 -4.09 -14.58 -1.85
N ALA A 78 -3.08 -13.79 -1.50
CA ALA A 78 -3.08 -12.88 -0.38
C ALA A 78 -4.23 -11.86 -0.47
N LEU A 79 -4.40 -11.23 -1.64
CA LEU A 79 -5.50 -10.30 -1.86
C LEU A 79 -6.87 -10.95 -1.60
N ASN A 80 -7.10 -12.17 -2.09
CA ASN A 80 -8.35 -12.90 -1.86
C ASN A 80 -8.58 -13.24 -0.37
N LYS A 81 -7.51 -13.59 0.36
CA LYS A 81 -7.61 -13.81 1.81
C LYS A 81 -7.99 -12.51 2.54
N LEU A 82 -7.30 -11.41 2.23
CA LEU A 82 -7.58 -10.10 2.83
C LEU A 82 -9.04 -9.69 2.58
N ILE A 83 -9.52 -9.79 1.34
CA ILE A 83 -10.92 -9.46 0.98
C ILE A 83 -11.90 -10.27 1.82
N ARG A 84 -11.60 -11.54 2.10
CA ARG A 84 -12.43 -12.41 2.93
C ARG A 84 -12.51 -11.92 4.38
N PHE A 85 -11.39 -11.45 4.94
CA PHE A 85 -11.37 -10.86 6.28
C PHE A 85 -12.08 -9.50 6.30
N ALA A 86 -11.79 -8.62 5.34
CA ALA A 86 -12.40 -7.29 5.25
C ALA A 86 -13.93 -7.35 5.10
N LYS A 87 -14.43 -8.36 4.38
CA LYS A 87 -15.88 -8.56 4.22
C LYS A 87 -16.63 -8.70 5.55
N ARG A 88 -15.98 -9.24 6.59
CA ARG A 88 -16.58 -9.38 7.93
C ARG A 88 -16.86 -8.03 8.58
N LEU A 89 -16.05 -7.01 8.29
CA LEU A 89 -16.26 -5.63 8.78
C LEU A 89 -17.46 -4.94 8.12
N LEU A 90 -17.95 -5.46 6.99
CA LEU A 90 -19.02 -4.86 6.19
C LEU A 90 -20.39 -5.54 6.41
N ASN A 91 -20.48 -6.46 7.39
CA ASN A 91 -21.72 -7.14 7.73
C ASN A 91 -22.59 -6.29 8.65
N PHE A 92 -23.02 -5.11 8.20
CA PHE A 92 -23.91 -4.20 8.90
C PHE A 92 -24.69 -3.36 7.89
N SER A 93 -25.74 -2.67 8.37
CA SER A 93 -26.48 -1.66 7.60
C SER A 93 -26.00 -0.28 8.02
N GLY A 94 -25.46 0.51 7.09
CA GLY A 94 -24.95 1.84 7.40
C GLY A 94 -24.08 2.43 6.30
N LEU A 95 -23.26 3.41 6.64
CA LEU A 95 -22.38 4.10 5.70
C LEU A 95 -20.92 3.72 5.94
N VAL A 96 -20.28 3.28 4.88
CA VAL A 96 -18.81 3.06 4.83
C VAL A 96 -18.15 4.32 4.27
N LEU A 97 -17.27 4.93 5.02
CA LEU A 97 -16.42 6.00 4.50
C LEU A 97 -15.15 5.41 3.92
N THR A 98 -14.80 5.83 2.71
CA THR A 98 -13.48 5.56 2.11
C THR A 98 -12.94 6.83 1.47
N TYR A 99 -11.63 6.87 1.21
CA TYR A 99 -10.94 8.05 0.69
C TYR A 99 -9.89 7.66 -0.34
N SER A 100 -9.83 8.44 -1.43
CA SER A 100 -8.93 8.19 -2.55
C SER A 100 -9.26 6.86 -3.28
N TYR A 101 -8.29 6.29 -3.97
CA TYR A 101 -8.41 4.98 -4.60
C TYR A 101 -7.49 3.97 -3.93
N SER A 102 -8.08 2.90 -3.45
CA SER A 102 -7.37 1.71 -3.01
C SER A 102 -8.00 0.48 -3.65
N SER A 103 -7.23 -0.25 -4.44
CA SER A 103 -7.70 -1.47 -5.10
C SER A 103 -8.20 -2.52 -4.08
N VAL A 104 -7.52 -2.62 -2.94
CA VAL A 104 -7.87 -3.55 -1.86
C VAL A 104 -9.20 -3.16 -1.22
N VAL A 105 -9.37 -1.89 -0.87
CA VAL A 105 -10.61 -1.37 -0.28
C VAL A 105 -11.76 -1.52 -1.27
N THR A 106 -11.59 -1.05 -2.50
CA THR A 106 -12.61 -1.11 -3.55
C THR A 106 -13.04 -2.56 -3.81
N GLN A 107 -12.11 -3.50 -3.96
CA GLN A 107 -12.45 -4.91 -4.17
C GLN A 107 -13.13 -5.55 -2.96
N SER A 108 -12.78 -5.15 -1.74
CA SER A 108 -13.43 -5.63 -0.52
C SER A 108 -14.89 -5.17 -0.44
N ILE A 109 -15.15 -3.89 -0.73
CA ILE A 109 -16.50 -3.32 -0.80
C ILE A 109 -17.34 -4.03 -1.90
N LEU A 110 -16.78 -4.22 -3.09
CA LEU A 110 -17.42 -4.92 -4.19
C LEU A 110 -17.71 -6.39 -3.85
N ALA A 111 -16.80 -7.06 -3.15
CA ALA A 111 -17.02 -8.44 -2.71
C ALA A 111 -18.12 -8.56 -1.65
N ALA A 112 -18.23 -7.59 -0.75
CA ALA A 112 -19.32 -7.53 0.23
C ALA A 112 -20.69 -7.29 -0.45
N LYS A 113 -20.75 -6.37 -1.43
CA LYS A 113 -21.95 -6.13 -2.22
C LYS A 113 -22.41 -7.37 -2.96
N ARG A 114 -21.48 -8.09 -3.64
CA ARG A 114 -21.79 -9.36 -4.33
C ARG A 114 -22.28 -10.46 -3.38
N ALA A 115 -21.88 -10.41 -2.12
CA ALA A 115 -22.38 -11.31 -1.07
C ALA A 115 -23.76 -10.88 -0.50
N GLY A 116 -24.42 -9.88 -1.08
CA GLY A 116 -25.76 -9.43 -0.69
C GLY A 116 -25.79 -8.46 0.50
N MET A 117 -24.65 -7.96 0.98
CA MET A 117 -24.59 -7.00 2.08
C MET A 117 -25.18 -5.64 1.65
N LYS A 118 -25.91 -5.00 2.56
CA LYS A 118 -26.64 -3.74 2.30
C LYS A 118 -25.96 -2.60 3.07
N PHE A 119 -25.27 -1.71 2.39
CA PHE A 119 -24.63 -0.51 2.94
C PHE A 119 -24.54 0.57 1.85
N GLY A 120 -24.39 1.82 2.26
CA GLY A 120 -23.98 2.93 1.41
C GLY A 120 -22.47 3.20 1.54
N VAL A 121 -21.93 3.99 0.62
CA VAL A 121 -20.53 4.45 0.67
C VAL A 121 -20.49 5.96 0.58
N MET A 122 -19.66 6.61 1.38
CA MET A 122 -19.29 8.00 1.22
C MET A 122 -17.82 8.12 0.86
N THR A 123 -17.51 9.01 -0.08
CA THR A 123 -16.14 9.30 -0.52
C THR A 123 -16.06 10.72 -1.05
N SER A 124 -14.85 11.21 -1.32
CA SER A 124 -14.64 12.55 -1.86
C SER A 124 -13.70 12.54 -3.06
N GLU A 125 -13.39 13.72 -3.59
CA GLU A 125 -12.52 13.88 -4.76
C GLU A 125 -11.11 13.34 -4.53
N ALA A 126 -10.57 13.43 -3.34
CA ALA A 126 -9.19 13.08 -2.99
C ALA A 126 -8.18 13.88 -3.83
N ARG A 127 -8.19 15.22 -3.65
CA ARG A 127 -7.22 16.12 -4.29
C ARG A 127 -5.78 15.73 -3.94
N PRO A 128 -4.78 16.00 -4.79
CA PRO A 128 -4.90 16.73 -6.07
C PRO A 128 -5.29 15.85 -7.27
N ALA A 129 -5.13 14.53 -7.23
CA ALA A 129 -5.29 13.63 -8.38
C ALA A 129 -6.75 13.21 -8.67
N ASN A 130 -7.71 13.58 -7.80
CA ASN A 130 -9.15 13.26 -7.93
C ASN A 130 -9.45 11.75 -8.04
N GLU A 131 -8.68 10.92 -7.36
CA GLU A 131 -8.78 9.45 -7.44
C GLU A 131 -10.10 8.92 -6.85
N GLY A 132 -10.77 9.72 -6.00
CA GLY A 132 -12.07 9.37 -5.45
C GLY A 132 -13.17 9.27 -6.50
N GLN A 133 -13.07 9.99 -7.64
CA GLN A 133 -14.01 9.85 -8.76
C GLN A 133 -13.96 8.43 -9.34
N MET A 134 -12.76 7.86 -9.49
CA MET A 134 -12.61 6.49 -9.98
C MET A 134 -13.25 5.50 -9.02
N THR A 135 -13.00 5.65 -7.71
CA THR A 135 -13.61 4.81 -6.67
C THR A 135 -15.13 4.91 -6.72
N ALA A 136 -15.68 6.13 -6.69
CA ALA A 136 -17.13 6.36 -6.74
C ALA A 136 -17.76 5.74 -7.99
N GLY A 137 -17.18 5.96 -9.17
CA GLY A 137 -17.65 5.40 -10.43
C GLY A 137 -17.65 3.87 -10.47
N MET A 138 -16.60 3.24 -9.94
CA MET A 138 -16.52 1.77 -9.87
C MET A 138 -17.59 1.19 -8.95
N LEU A 139 -17.85 1.80 -7.80
CA LEU A 139 -18.81 1.34 -6.82
C LEU A 139 -20.26 1.57 -7.31
N ALA A 140 -20.54 2.72 -7.89
CA ALA A 140 -21.88 3.05 -8.43
C ALA A 140 -22.33 2.10 -9.53
N LYS A 141 -21.42 1.66 -10.42
CA LYS A 141 -21.69 0.67 -11.47
C LYS A 141 -22.24 -0.67 -10.94
N THR A 142 -22.05 -0.97 -9.66
CA THR A 142 -22.54 -2.21 -9.02
C THR A 142 -23.82 -2.00 -8.21
N GLY A 143 -24.45 -0.83 -8.31
CA GLY A 143 -25.67 -0.49 -7.60
C GLY A 143 -25.44 -0.21 -6.11
N ILE A 144 -24.24 0.22 -5.72
CA ILE A 144 -23.99 0.79 -4.38
C ILE A 144 -24.40 2.26 -4.43
N ASN A 145 -25.16 2.70 -3.41
CA ASN A 145 -25.46 4.12 -3.22
C ASN A 145 -24.19 4.83 -2.75
N VAL A 146 -23.66 5.75 -3.56
CA VAL A 146 -22.43 6.49 -3.27
C VAL A 146 -22.74 7.97 -3.06
N GLN A 147 -22.41 8.48 -1.89
CA GLN A 147 -22.37 9.91 -1.60
C GLN A 147 -20.97 10.44 -1.95
N TYR A 148 -20.89 11.33 -2.93
CA TYR A 148 -19.64 11.92 -3.40
C TYR A 148 -19.61 13.41 -3.11
N MET A 149 -18.52 13.92 -2.55
CA MET A 149 -18.41 15.31 -2.09
C MET A 149 -16.98 15.85 -2.19
N THR A 150 -16.77 17.10 -1.82
CA THR A 150 -15.43 17.68 -1.66
C THR A 150 -14.72 17.06 -0.46
N ASP A 151 -13.38 17.19 -0.38
CA ASP A 151 -12.61 16.64 0.75
C ASP A 151 -13.03 17.25 2.09
N VAL A 152 -13.30 18.57 2.12
CA VAL A 152 -13.81 19.24 3.32
C VAL A 152 -15.24 18.79 3.66
N GLY A 153 -16.08 18.55 2.64
CA GLY A 153 -17.41 18.00 2.82
C GLY A 153 -17.38 16.61 3.47
N LEU A 154 -16.43 15.76 3.09
CA LEU A 154 -16.24 14.45 3.68
C LEU A 154 -15.88 14.56 5.18
N LEU A 155 -14.96 15.46 5.53
CA LEU A 155 -14.59 15.71 6.93
C LEU A 155 -15.79 16.14 7.79
N SER A 156 -16.68 16.96 7.23
CA SER A 156 -17.89 17.42 7.92
C SER A 156 -18.92 16.31 8.13
N SER A 157 -18.89 15.28 7.30
CA SER A 157 -19.88 14.19 7.29
C SER A 157 -19.44 12.94 8.06
N ILE A 158 -18.20 12.88 8.57
CA ILE A 158 -17.60 11.67 9.16
C ILE A 158 -18.47 11.08 10.28
N ALA A 159 -19.09 11.91 11.11
CA ALA A 159 -19.90 11.45 12.23
C ALA A 159 -21.10 10.56 11.81
N THR A 160 -21.51 10.60 10.54
CA THR A 160 -22.58 9.75 10.01
C THR A 160 -22.09 8.40 9.48
N ALA A 161 -20.77 8.21 9.38
CA ALA A 161 -20.17 6.94 8.96
C ALA A 161 -20.25 5.90 10.08
N SER A 162 -20.49 4.66 9.73
CA SER A 162 -20.43 3.51 10.65
C SER A 162 -19.01 2.98 10.80
N VAL A 163 -18.20 3.14 9.76
CA VAL A 163 -16.80 2.68 9.70
C VAL A 163 -16.03 3.47 8.63
N VAL A 164 -14.76 3.72 8.89
CA VAL A 164 -13.81 4.24 7.91
C VAL A 164 -12.91 3.09 7.44
N LEU A 165 -12.86 2.88 6.11
CA LEU A 165 -11.97 1.92 5.47
C LEU A 165 -10.99 2.65 4.55
N LEU A 166 -9.73 2.62 4.88
CA LEU A 166 -8.66 3.23 4.09
C LEU A 166 -7.69 2.18 3.55
N GLY A 167 -7.00 2.52 2.47
CA GLY A 167 -5.81 1.79 2.05
C GLY A 167 -4.58 2.26 2.82
N ALA A 168 -3.41 1.75 2.42
CA ALA A 168 -2.11 2.29 2.79
C ALA A 168 -1.14 2.15 1.62
N ASP A 169 -0.17 3.07 1.55
CA ASP A 169 0.98 3.00 0.64
C ASP A 169 2.20 2.40 1.32
N ALA A 170 2.35 2.65 2.62
CA ALA A 170 3.32 1.99 3.49
C ALA A 170 2.79 1.87 4.93
N ILE A 171 3.26 0.84 5.63
CA ILE A 171 3.11 0.65 7.07
C ILE A 171 4.50 0.73 7.68
N LEU A 172 4.75 1.80 8.40
CA LEU A 172 5.99 2.05 9.13
C LEU A 172 5.83 1.60 10.59
N PRO A 173 6.90 1.48 11.37
CA PRO A 173 6.81 1.06 12.77
C PRO A 173 5.86 1.92 13.62
N GLU A 174 5.77 3.22 13.31
CA GLU A 174 5.04 4.20 14.11
C GLU A 174 3.92 4.91 13.33
N ALA A 175 3.77 4.64 12.02
CA ALA A 175 2.83 5.37 11.19
C ALA A 175 2.28 4.56 10.01
N VAL A 176 1.07 4.90 9.62
CA VAL A 176 0.47 4.54 8.33
C VAL A 176 0.73 5.67 7.35
N VAL A 177 1.28 5.36 6.17
CA VAL A 177 1.41 6.29 5.05
C VAL A 177 0.27 6.03 4.08
N ASN A 178 -0.48 7.08 3.77
CA ASN A 178 -1.57 7.01 2.79
C ASN A 178 -1.78 8.39 2.14
N LYS A 179 -2.74 8.48 1.21
CA LYS A 179 -3.12 9.72 0.51
C LYS A 179 -3.23 10.91 1.46
N ILE A 180 -2.67 12.06 1.05
CA ILE A 180 -2.77 13.33 1.80
C ILE A 180 -4.23 13.61 2.17
N GLY A 181 -4.47 13.98 3.43
CA GLY A 181 -5.80 14.14 4.04
C GLY A 181 -6.26 12.92 4.85
N SER A 182 -5.64 11.75 4.68
CA SER A 182 -6.00 10.56 5.46
C SER A 182 -5.84 10.76 6.95
N ARG A 183 -4.79 11.47 7.36
CA ARG A 183 -4.56 11.82 8.77
C ARG A 183 -5.73 12.61 9.35
N LEU A 184 -6.17 13.66 8.66
CA LEU A 184 -7.30 14.48 9.13
C LEU A 184 -8.61 13.68 9.22
N ILE A 185 -8.85 12.77 8.25
CA ILE A 185 -9.99 11.86 8.27
C ILE A 185 -9.93 10.95 9.50
N ILE A 186 -8.77 10.37 9.80
CA ILE A 186 -8.57 9.46 10.93
C ILE A 186 -8.74 10.21 12.26
N GLU A 187 -8.13 11.39 12.40
CA GLU A 187 -8.26 12.25 13.58
C GLU A 187 -9.73 12.61 13.83
N LYS A 188 -10.44 13.02 12.77
CA LYS A 188 -11.87 13.37 12.87
C LYS A 188 -12.74 12.15 13.17
N ALA A 189 -12.52 11.01 12.52
CA ALA A 189 -13.24 9.77 12.79
C ALA A 189 -13.09 9.36 14.26
N ARG A 190 -11.86 9.39 14.78
CA ARG A 190 -11.57 9.09 16.17
C ARG A 190 -12.31 10.03 17.12
N SER A 191 -12.33 11.35 16.85
CA SER A 191 -13.06 12.32 17.66
C SER A 191 -14.58 12.11 17.67
N CYS A 192 -15.11 11.46 16.61
CA CYS A 192 -16.53 11.11 16.49
C CYS A 192 -16.84 9.68 16.96
N GLY A 193 -15.85 8.93 17.48
CA GLY A 193 -16.04 7.54 17.90
C GLY A 193 -16.24 6.53 16.73
N VAL A 194 -15.91 6.94 15.50
CA VAL A 194 -16.04 6.09 14.32
C VAL A 194 -14.77 5.21 14.15
N PRO A 195 -14.90 3.88 14.12
CA PRO A 195 -13.75 2.99 13.98
C PRO A 195 -13.09 3.14 12.60
N VAL A 196 -11.74 3.10 12.60
CA VAL A 196 -10.92 3.21 11.39
C VAL A 196 -10.13 1.94 11.18
N TYR A 197 -10.33 1.28 10.05
CA TYR A 197 -9.54 0.13 9.64
C TYR A 197 -8.75 0.42 8.37
N VAL A 198 -7.49 0.02 8.37
CA VAL A 198 -6.60 0.10 7.20
C VAL A 198 -6.52 -1.27 6.54
N LEU A 199 -6.92 -1.36 5.29
CA LEU A 199 -6.85 -2.58 4.48
C LEU A 199 -5.54 -2.57 3.69
N THR A 200 -4.64 -3.46 4.03
CA THR A 200 -3.28 -3.47 3.47
C THR A 200 -2.70 -4.87 3.44
N MET A 201 -1.84 -5.17 2.49
CA MET A 201 -1.07 -6.41 2.47
C MET A 201 0.24 -6.25 3.23
N THR A 202 0.75 -7.33 3.81
CA THR A 202 2.00 -7.33 4.60
C THR A 202 3.24 -6.94 3.78
N ASN A 203 3.19 -7.01 2.45
CA ASN A 203 4.25 -6.51 1.58
C ASN A 203 4.41 -4.97 1.59
N LYS A 204 3.53 -4.24 2.28
CA LYS A 204 3.66 -2.80 2.55
C LYS A 204 4.27 -2.49 3.93
N PHE A 205 4.60 -3.51 4.71
CA PHE A 205 5.23 -3.37 6.02
C PHE A 205 6.72 -3.12 5.87
N LEU A 206 7.21 -2.00 6.39
CA LEU A 206 8.61 -1.60 6.34
C LEU A 206 9.18 -1.54 7.77
N PRO A 207 10.05 -2.50 8.18
CA PRO A 207 10.76 -2.41 9.43
C PRO A 207 11.78 -1.25 9.41
N ARG A 208 12.28 -0.85 10.58
CA ARG A 208 13.26 0.24 10.71
C ARG A 208 14.48 0.05 9.79
N SER A 209 14.91 -1.18 9.55
CA SER A 209 16.05 -1.50 8.69
C SER A 209 15.82 -1.15 7.21
N LEU A 210 14.58 -1.07 6.75
CA LEU A 210 14.22 -0.70 5.37
C LEU A 210 13.83 0.77 5.21
N LEU A 211 13.66 1.53 6.30
CA LEU A 211 13.31 2.96 6.22
C LEU A 211 14.32 3.82 5.45
N PRO A 212 15.64 3.55 5.47
CA PRO A 212 16.59 4.33 4.65
C PRO A 212 16.34 4.27 3.14
N PHE A 213 15.54 3.32 2.67
CA PHE A 213 15.16 3.19 1.26
C PHE A 213 13.80 3.83 0.94
N PHE A 214 13.07 4.29 1.95
CA PHE A 214 11.72 4.85 1.82
C PHE A 214 11.73 6.36 1.97
N GLU A 215 11.15 7.07 1.01
CA GLU A 215 11.07 8.53 1.01
C GLU A 215 9.72 8.98 0.45
N ILE A 216 9.04 9.88 1.16
CA ILE A 216 7.85 10.56 0.66
C ILE A 216 8.29 11.79 -0.11
N GLN A 217 8.24 11.71 -1.43
CA GLN A 217 8.63 12.80 -2.33
C GLN A 217 7.45 13.73 -2.64
N ASP A 218 7.73 15.03 -2.70
CA ASP A 218 6.80 16.01 -3.25
C ASP A 218 6.61 15.74 -4.75
N LYS A 219 5.42 16.06 -5.25
CA LYS A 219 5.02 15.85 -6.64
C LYS A 219 5.04 17.15 -7.42
N ASN A 220 4.81 17.06 -8.73
CA ASN A 220 4.85 18.23 -9.61
C ASN A 220 3.85 19.29 -9.13
N PRO A 221 4.30 20.50 -8.74
CA PRO A 221 3.43 21.57 -8.27
C PRO A 221 2.43 22.05 -9.32
N GLN A 222 2.70 21.84 -10.62
CA GLN A 222 1.79 22.18 -11.71
C GLN A 222 0.47 21.41 -11.68
N GLU A 223 0.41 20.25 -11.01
CA GLU A 223 -0.84 19.51 -10.80
C GLU A 223 -1.81 20.23 -9.86
N ILE A 224 -1.27 21.09 -8.97
CA ILE A 224 -2.08 21.94 -8.09
C ILE A 224 -2.53 23.19 -8.86
N TRP A 225 -1.59 23.88 -9.50
CA TRP A 225 -1.84 25.10 -10.24
C TRP A 225 -0.82 25.28 -11.38
N SER A 226 -1.21 24.91 -12.59
CA SER A 226 -0.33 24.88 -13.77
C SER A 226 0.17 26.26 -14.22
N LYS A 227 -0.57 27.35 -13.93
CA LYS A 227 -0.25 28.73 -14.29
C LYS A 227 -0.13 29.61 -13.05
N ALA A 228 0.50 29.12 -11.99
CA ALA A 228 0.74 29.93 -10.79
C ALA A 228 1.62 31.16 -11.12
N PRO A 229 1.30 32.36 -10.61
CA PRO A 229 2.17 33.50 -10.69
C PRO A 229 3.54 33.25 -10.09
N LYS A 230 4.59 33.96 -10.55
CA LYS A 230 5.97 33.74 -10.09
C LYS A 230 6.17 33.85 -8.58
N SER A 231 5.35 34.65 -7.91
CA SER A 231 5.38 34.83 -6.44
C SER A 231 4.59 33.79 -5.65
N VAL A 232 3.94 32.81 -6.32
CA VAL A 232 3.18 31.73 -5.70
C VAL A 232 3.92 30.41 -5.92
N THR A 233 4.21 29.71 -4.84
CA THR A 233 4.85 28.37 -4.88
C THR A 233 3.83 27.32 -4.46
N PRO A 234 3.17 26.62 -5.39
CA PRO A 234 2.25 25.55 -5.04
C PRO A 234 3.01 24.40 -4.36
N GLN A 235 2.42 23.84 -3.29
CA GLN A 235 2.96 22.70 -2.55
C GLN A 235 2.14 21.46 -2.92
N ASN A 236 2.77 20.45 -3.48
CA ASN A 236 2.08 19.24 -3.93
C ASN A 236 2.60 17.99 -3.21
N ARG A 237 1.86 17.56 -2.19
CA ARG A 237 2.10 16.32 -1.47
C ARG A 237 1.01 15.32 -1.76
N TYR A 238 1.40 14.07 -2.03
CA TYR A 238 0.44 13.00 -2.29
C TYR A 238 0.13 12.18 -1.04
N PHE A 239 1.03 12.16 -0.07
CA PHE A 239 0.93 11.30 1.09
C PHE A 239 1.11 12.07 2.38
N ASP A 240 0.43 11.62 3.42
CA ASP A 240 0.67 12.00 4.80
C ASP A 240 0.98 10.77 5.67
N GLN A 241 1.41 11.03 6.89
CA GLN A 241 1.68 10.01 7.89
C GLN A 241 0.71 10.16 9.04
N THR A 242 0.01 9.08 9.36
CA THR A 242 -0.87 9.00 10.52
C THR A 242 -0.22 8.13 11.59
N PRO A 243 -0.09 8.61 12.85
CA PRO A 243 0.39 7.80 13.95
C PRO A 243 -0.37 6.49 14.07
N MET A 244 0.36 5.39 14.31
CA MET A 244 -0.22 4.04 14.30
C MET A 244 -1.31 3.85 15.36
N GLU A 245 -1.18 4.49 16.51
CA GLU A 245 -2.14 4.45 17.62
C GLU A 245 -3.49 5.12 17.31
N MET A 246 -3.60 5.82 16.19
CA MET A 246 -4.85 6.48 15.80
C MET A 246 -5.82 5.57 15.06
N ILE A 247 -5.36 4.44 14.55
CA ILE A 247 -6.23 3.48 13.85
C ILE A 247 -6.76 2.40 14.81
N THR A 248 -7.93 1.86 14.50
CA THR A 248 -8.52 0.74 15.25
C THR A 248 -7.76 -0.58 14.97
N GLY A 249 -7.28 -0.74 13.75
CA GLY A 249 -6.50 -1.89 13.34
C GLY A 249 -6.29 -1.97 11.83
N MET A 250 -5.50 -2.94 11.43
CA MET A 250 -5.25 -3.26 10.02
C MET A 250 -5.85 -4.61 9.66
N ILE A 251 -6.43 -4.72 8.47
CA ILE A 251 -6.86 -6.00 7.91
C ILE A 251 -5.87 -6.40 6.83
N THR A 252 -5.24 -7.54 7.03
CA THR A 252 -4.24 -8.09 6.12
C THR A 252 -4.66 -9.47 5.63
N GLU A 253 -3.86 -10.08 4.76
CA GLU A 253 -4.00 -11.51 4.37
C GLU A 253 -3.71 -12.48 5.51
N GLU A 254 -3.06 -12.01 6.58
CA GLU A 254 -2.80 -12.78 7.80
C GLU A 254 -3.90 -12.60 8.87
N GLY A 255 -4.91 -11.78 8.57
CA GLY A 255 -6.01 -11.45 9.46
C GLY A 255 -5.92 -10.02 10.01
N MET A 256 -6.53 -9.80 11.18
CA MET A 256 -6.49 -8.51 11.85
C MET A 256 -5.16 -8.33 12.61
N VAL A 257 -4.46 -7.27 12.27
CA VAL A 257 -3.24 -6.82 12.96
C VAL A 257 -3.58 -5.55 13.74
N ARG A 258 -3.43 -5.59 15.05
CA ARG A 258 -3.61 -4.41 15.91
C ARG A 258 -2.29 -3.62 15.97
N PRO A 259 -2.34 -2.29 16.23
CA PRO A 259 -1.13 -1.48 16.39
C PRO A 259 -0.10 -2.11 17.34
N GLU A 260 -0.56 -2.67 18.47
CA GLU A 260 0.29 -3.27 19.51
C GLU A 260 1.00 -4.54 19.03
N THR A 261 0.45 -5.26 18.07
CA THR A 261 1.02 -6.50 17.52
C THR A 261 1.92 -6.28 16.32
N LEU A 262 1.90 -5.10 15.71
CA LEU A 262 2.70 -4.75 14.54
C LEU A 262 4.21 -5.00 14.72
N PRO A 263 4.83 -4.68 15.87
CA PRO A 263 6.27 -4.94 16.07
C PRO A 263 6.67 -6.39 15.82
N GLY A 264 5.81 -7.36 16.18
CA GLY A 264 6.06 -8.79 15.93
C GLY A 264 6.12 -9.14 14.44
N PHE A 265 5.26 -8.52 13.61
CA PHE A 265 5.30 -8.69 12.15
C PHE A 265 6.55 -8.06 11.54
N LEU A 266 6.92 -6.85 11.97
CA LEU A 266 8.07 -6.14 11.46
C LEU A 266 9.39 -6.83 11.81
N HIS A 267 9.48 -7.45 13.00
CA HIS A 267 10.67 -8.15 13.46
C HIS A 267 11.02 -9.40 12.61
N GLN A 268 10.01 -9.99 11.97
CA GLN A 268 10.20 -11.15 11.09
C GLN A 268 10.80 -10.79 9.72
N ILE A 269 10.91 -9.49 9.40
CA ILE A 269 11.39 -9.04 8.11
C ILE A 269 12.89 -8.76 8.19
N ASN A 270 13.68 -9.63 7.58
CA ASN A 270 15.12 -9.48 7.51
C ASN A 270 15.52 -8.48 6.40
N LEU A 271 16.60 -7.73 6.63
CA LEU A 271 17.24 -6.91 5.61
C LEU A 271 18.24 -7.74 4.82
N SER A 272 18.16 -7.73 3.50
CA SER A 272 19.15 -8.31 2.60
C SER A 272 20.55 -7.71 2.85
N GLU A 273 21.55 -8.54 2.97
CA GLU A 273 22.95 -8.08 3.15
C GLU A 273 23.45 -7.27 1.94
N LYS A 274 22.96 -7.59 0.72
CA LYS A 274 23.28 -6.82 -0.48
C LYS A 274 22.68 -5.41 -0.44
N LEU A 275 21.43 -5.25 0.01
CA LEU A 275 20.88 -3.92 0.22
C LEU A 275 21.57 -3.17 1.34
N LYS A 276 21.92 -3.83 2.44
CA LYS A 276 22.64 -3.24 3.56
C LYS A 276 24.02 -2.68 3.15
N GLN A 277 24.72 -3.38 2.26
CA GLN A 277 25.99 -2.90 1.70
C GLN A 277 25.82 -1.60 0.91
N ARG A 278 24.66 -1.41 0.22
CA ARG A 278 24.36 -0.18 -0.53
C ARG A 278 24.02 1.03 0.34
N LEU A 279 23.72 0.83 1.62
CA LEU A 279 23.54 1.93 2.59
C LEU A 279 24.88 2.46 3.14
N ARG A 280 25.97 1.70 2.99
CA ARG A 280 27.30 2.06 3.51
C ARG A 280 28.17 2.78 2.47
N ASN A 281 27.77 2.72 1.21
CA ASN A 281 28.41 3.36 0.06
C ASN A 281 27.59 4.56 -0.43
#